data_f7c1f505da3efa23ff9c80ecf0d055e3
#
_entry.id   f7c1f505da3efa23ff9c80ecf0d055e3
#
_cell.length_a   1.000
_cell.length_b   1.000
_cell.length_c   1.000
_cell.angle_alpha   90.00
_cell.angle_beta   90.00
_cell.angle_gamma   90.00
#
_symmetry.space_group_name_H-M   'P 1'
#
loop_
_entity.id
_entity.type
_entity.pdbx_description
1 polymer ?
#
loop_
_entity_poly.entity_id
_entity_poly.type
_entity_poly.pdbx_seq_one_letter_code
_entity_poly.pdbx_strand_id
1 'polypeptide(L)'
;AVKANGCKDRQGGVCTMGGTGSAQEDQIITIQMEQALGVKFTYVPFKGGGEVCVNLVGKHVDSTVNNPIECVSHWKAGRVRPLAVFDSARITEADWKGIPTVKEALGVDLQYLMLRGIFGAPDMPKEAVDWYVGFLKKVYDSPEFQDYLQKGALRGAFASGPDYVKWVTENEQLHRELMTKGGLLKK
;
A
#
# COMPACT_ATOMS: atom_id res chain seq x y z
N ALA A 1 -1.98 10.27 -18.41
CA ALA A 1 -0.59 10.35 -18.91
C ALA A 1 -0.13 9.01 -19.47
N VAL A 2 -0.12 7.91 -18.69
CA VAL A 2 0.36 6.59 -19.15
C VAL A 2 -0.40 6.07 -20.40
N LYS A 3 -1.73 6.24 -20.44
CA LYS A 3 -2.53 5.85 -21.61
C LYS A 3 -2.36 6.76 -22.83
N ALA A 4 -2.15 8.07 -22.63
CA ALA A 4 -2.14 9.02 -23.72
C ALA A 4 -0.77 9.17 -24.41
N ASN A 5 0.31 9.18 -23.65
CA ASN A 5 1.64 9.51 -24.18
C ASN A 5 2.71 8.45 -23.90
N GLY A 6 2.43 7.44 -23.07
CA GLY A 6 3.44 6.48 -22.62
C GLY A 6 4.63 7.18 -21.95
N CYS A 7 5.68 6.45 -21.69
CA CYS A 7 6.97 7.01 -21.28
C CYS A 7 7.91 7.03 -22.49
N LYS A 8 7.64 7.93 -23.43
CA LYS A 8 8.32 8.00 -24.73
C LYS A 8 9.83 8.15 -24.62
N ASP A 9 10.30 8.75 -23.52
CA ASP A 9 11.72 8.97 -23.26
C ASP A 9 12.41 7.74 -22.64
N ARG A 10 11.67 6.66 -22.39
CA ARG A 10 12.20 5.38 -21.90
C ARG A 10 12.38 4.38 -23.03
N GLN A 11 13.39 3.54 -22.90
CA GLN A 11 13.64 2.46 -23.85
C GLN A 11 12.42 1.53 -23.94
N GLY A 12 11.85 1.39 -25.12
CA GLY A 12 10.62 0.63 -25.36
C GLY A 12 9.31 1.36 -25.04
N GLY A 13 9.33 2.64 -24.59
CA GLY A 13 8.13 3.44 -24.30
C GLY A 13 7.32 2.96 -23.09
N VAL A 14 7.87 2.07 -22.25
CA VAL A 14 7.20 1.52 -21.06
C VAL A 14 7.65 2.28 -19.81
N CYS A 15 6.67 2.77 -19.03
CA CYS A 15 6.95 3.45 -17.76
C CYS A 15 7.50 2.48 -16.72
N THR A 16 8.43 2.96 -15.90
CA THR A 16 8.93 2.23 -14.74
C THR A 16 8.10 2.53 -13.49
N MET A 17 7.83 1.49 -12.71
CA MET A 17 7.16 1.58 -11.41
C MET A 17 8.09 1.04 -10.33
N GLY A 18 8.54 1.91 -9.44
CA GLY A 18 9.33 1.51 -8.28
C GLY A 18 8.45 1.06 -7.12
N GLY A 19 8.89 0.07 -6.36
CA GLY A 19 8.24 -0.38 -5.14
C GLY A 19 9.15 -1.24 -4.27
N THR A 20 8.69 -1.56 -3.07
CA THR A 20 9.43 -2.37 -2.12
C THR A 20 9.34 -3.85 -2.48
N GLY A 21 10.50 -4.51 -2.60
CA GLY A 21 10.62 -5.95 -2.79
C GLY A 21 9.99 -6.52 -4.07
N SER A 22 10.15 -7.81 -4.27
CA SER A 22 9.52 -8.58 -5.34
C SER A 22 8.44 -9.48 -4.76
N ALA A 23 7.31 -9.61 -5.47
CA ALA A 23 6.13 -10.36 -5.02
C ALA A 23 5.56 -9.87 -3.67
N GLN A 24 5.79 -8.60 -3.33
CA GLN A 24 5.23 -7.90 -2.19
C GLN A 24 4.12 -6.94 -2.63
N GLU A 25 3.54 -6.21 -1.68
CA GLU A 25 2.34 -5.40 -1.84
C GLU A 25 2.43 -4.42 -3.00
N ASP A 26 3.54 -3.70 -3.13
CA ASP A 26 3.72 -2.67 -4.16
C ASP A 26 3.69 -3.27 -5.59
N GLN A 27 4.26 -4.48 -5.75
CA GLN A 27 4.18 -5.17 -7.03
C GLN A 27 2.78 -5.72 -7.29
N ILE A 28 2.09 -6.22 -6.27
CA ILE A 28 0.70 -6.69 -6.38
C ILE A 28 -0.21 -5.54 -6.80
N ILE A 29 -0.10 -4.37 -6.17
CA ILE A 29 -0.84 -3.16 -6.54
C ILE A 29 -0.52 -2.75 -7.99
N THR A 30 0.75 -2.80 -8.39
CA THR A 30 1.17 -2.49 -9.75
C THR A 30 0.48 -3.41 -10.76
N ILE A 31 0.43 -4.72 -10.50
CA ILE A 31 -0.26 -5.70 -11.34
C ILE A 31 -1.78 -5.43 -11.39
N GLN A 32 -2.40 -5.07 -10.27
CA GLN A 32 -3.82 -4.66 -10.26
C GLN A 32 -4.06 -3.44 -11.16
N MET A 33 -3.20 -2.44 -11.08
CA MET A 33 -3.27 -1.27 -11.96
C MET A 33 -3.11 -1.64 -13.43
N GLU A 34 -2.16 -2.51 -13.76
CA GLU A 34 -1.97 -3.00 -15.12
C GLU A 34 -3.24 -3.64 -15.68
N GLN A 35 -3.86 -4.52 -14.89
CA GLN A 35 -5.09 -5.21 -15.27
C GLN A 35 -6.28 -4.25 -15.42
N ALA A 36 -6.47 -3.37 -14.44
CA ALA A 36 -7.61 -2.46 -14.41
C ALA A 36 -7.54 -1.38 -15.50
N LEU A 37 -6.34 -0.94 -15.86
CA LEU A 37 -6.12 0.14 -16.82
C LEU A 37 -5.74 -0.33 -18.22
N GLY A 38 -5.43 -1.61 -18.40
CA GLY A 38 -4.93 -2.16 -19.67
C GLY A 38 -3.58 -1.57 -20.07
N VAL A 39 -2.68 -1.36 -19.10
CA VAL A 39 -1.33 -0.82 -19.31
C VAL A 39 -0.28 -1.81 -18.81
N LYS A 40 1.00 -1.54 -19.12
CA LYS A 40 2.15 -2.29 -18.59
C LYS A 40 3.16 -1.35 -17.95
N PHE A 41 3.80 -1.83 -16.90
CA PHE A 41 4.94 -1.17 -16.25
C PHE A 41 6.15 -2.11 -16.24
N THR A 42 7.34 -1.54 -16.26
CA THR A 42 8.55 -2.25 -15.83
C THR A 42 8.68 -2.03 -14.32
N TYR A 43 8.39 -3.07 -13.53
CA TYR A 43 8.51 -2.98 -12.08
C TYR A 43 9.98 -3.06 -11.65
N VAL A 44 10.41 -2.15 -10.77
CA VAL A 44 11.77 -2.07 -10.23
C VAL A 44 11.71 -2.21 -8.72
N PRO A 45 12.15 -3.37 -8.16
CA PRO A 45 12.13 -3.60 -6.72
C PRO A 45 13.29 -2.90 -6.01
N PHE A 46 13.02 -2.33 -4.84
CA PHE A 46 13.99 -1.73 -3.91
C PHE A 46 13.86 -2.38 -2.52
N LYS A 47 14.79 -2.07 -1.61
CA LYS A 47 14.82 -2.68 -0.27
C LYS A 47 13.78 -2.10 0.69
N GLY A 48 13.29 -0.87 0.45
CA GLY A 48 12.30 -0.21 1.30
C GLY A 48 11.80 1.10 0.72
N GLY A 49 10.64 1.58 1.22
CA GLY A 49 9.92 2.72 0.68
C GLY A 49 10.72 4.04 0.65
N GLY A 50 11.60 4.26 1.61
CA GLY A 50 12.50 5.42 1.59
C GLY A 50 13.45 5.40 0.39
N GLU A 51 14.01 4.23 0.07
CA GLU A 51 14.88 4.06 -1.12
C GLU A 51 14.08 4.25 -2.41
N VAL A 52 12.84 3.73 -2.46
CA VAL A 52 11.92 3.94 -3.58
C VAL A 52 11.73 5.43 -3.85
N CYS A 53 11.45 6.23 -2.81
CA CYS A 53 11.25 7.66 -2.94
C CYS A 53 12.51 8.41 -3.38
N VAL A 54 13.69 8.05 -2.90
CA VAL A 54 14.95 8.64 -3.35
C VAL A 54 15.16 8.38 -4.85
N ASN A 55 14.88 7.17 -5.32
CA ASN A 55 14.99 6.82 -6.74
C ASN A 55 13.94 7.54 -7.61
N LEU A 56 12.75 7.81 -7.09
CA LEU A 56 11.76 8.65 -7.77
C LEU A 56 12.27 10.10 -7.90
N VAL A 57 12.79 10.69 -6.82
CA VAL A 57 13.39 12.03 -6.84
C VAL A 57 14.57 12.11 -7.81
N GLY A 58 15.40 11.05 -7.85
CA GLY A 58 16.53 10.94 -8.78
C GLY A 58 16.13 10.63 -10.23
N LYS A 59 14.83 10.47 -10.53
CA LYS A 59 14.30 10.12 -11.86
C LYS A 59 14.81 8.78 -12.39
N HIS A 60 15.20 7.87 -11.49
CA HIS A 60 15.56 6.49 -11.86
C HIS A 60 14.32 5.63 -12.15
N VAL A 61 13.18 6.01 -11.58
CA VAL A 61 11.84 5.47 -11.89
C VAL A 61 10.87 6.61 -12.19
N ASP A 62 9.79 6.31 -12.93
CA ASP A 62 8.82 7.31 -13.38
C ASP A 62 7.69 7.51 -12.38
N SER A 63 7.38 6.45 -11.63
CA SER A 63 6.32 6.42 -10.62
C SER A 63 6.64 5.39 -9.55
N THR A 64 5.96 5.48 -8.41
CA THR A 64 6.13 4.54 -7.30
C THR A 64 4.80 4.24 -6.64
N VAL A 65 4.74 3.08 -5.98
CA VAL A 65 3.74 2.76 -4.96
C VAL A 65 4.43 2.86 -3.61
N ASN A 66 3.83 3.58 -2.66
CA ASN A 66 4.40 3.82 -1.34
C ASN A 66 3.31 3.98 -0.28
N ASN A 67 3.63 3.65 0.98
CA ASN A 67 2.85 4.18 2.09
C ASN A 67 3.05 5.70 2.20
N PRO A 68 2.02 6.47 2.57
CA PRO A 68 2.09 7.94 2.59
C PRO A 68 3.31 8.49 3.32
N ILE A 69 3.61 7.97 4.51
CA ILE A 69 4.69 8.45 5.38
C ILE A 69 6.09 8.32 4.74
N GLU A 70 6.29 7.38 3.83
CA GLU A 70 7.61 7.09 3.25
C GLU A 70 8.11 8.19 2.32
N CYS A 71 7.19 8.91 1.65
CA CYS A 71 7.50 9.99 0.69
C CYS A 71 7.14 11.40 1.18
N VAL A 72 6.56 11.55 2.36
CA VAL A 72 5.98 12.82 2.81
C VAL A 72 6.97 13.98 2.83
N SER A 73 8.22 13.74 3.24
CA SER A 73 9.26 14.77 3.28
C SER A 73 9.62 15.28 1.87
N HIS A 74 9.72 14.39 0.90
CA HIS A 74 9.98 14.73 -0.49
C HIS A 74 8.79 15.45 -1.13
N TRP A 75 7.56 15.03 -0.80
CA TRP A 75 6.35 15.71 -1.26
C TRP A 75 6.24 17.12 -0.69
N LYS A 76 6.39 17.29 0.64
CA LYS A 76 6.38 18.62 1.28
C LYS A 76 7.44 19.56 0.73
N ALA A 77 8.57 19.01 0.28
CA ALA A 77 9.64 19.76 -0.39
C ALA A 77 9.38 20.00 -1.90
N GLY A 78 8.22 19.60 -2.43
CA GLY A 78 7.84 19.78 -3.84
C GLY A 78 8.62 18.91 -4.82
N ARG A 79 9.35 17.90 -4.35
CA ARG A 79 10.21 17.06 -5.19
C ARG A 79 9.45 15.90 -5.84
N VAL A 80 8.37 15.45 -5.22
CA VAL A 80 7.45 14.42 -5.73
C VAL A 80 6.02 14.90 -5.55
N ARG A 81 5.07 14.23 -6.22
CA ARG A 81 3.65 14.56 -6.14
C ARG A 81 2.84 13.29 -5.95
N PRO A 82 2.03 13.15 -4.88
CA PRO A 82 1.05 12.09 -4.76
C PRO A 82 -0.01 12.24 -5.85
N LEU A 83 -0.41 11.13 -6.45
CA LEU A 83 -1.33 11.11 -7.58
C LEU A 83 -2.72 10.59 -7.20
N ALA A 84 -2.79 9.53 -6.42
CA ALA A 84 -4.02 8.93 -5.94
C ALA A 84 -3.77 8.01 -4.74
N VAL A 85 -4.81 7.71 -3.97
CA VAL A 85 -4.80 6.72 -2.89
C VAL A 85 -5.64 5.50 -3.27
N PHE A 86 -5.20 4.32 -2.83
CA PHE A 86 -5.85 3.03 -3.09
C PHE A 86 -6.87 2.68 -1.99
N ASP A 87 -7.80 3.60 -1.73
CA ASP A 87 -8.86 3.43 -0.74
C ASP A 87 -10.22 3.81 -1.36
N SER A 88 -11.30 3.42 -0.71
CA SER A 88 -12.68 3.80 -1.05
C SER A 88 -12.98 5.28 -0.82
N ALA A 89 -12.23 5.92 0.09
CA ALA A 89 -12.36 7.33 0.44
C ALA A 89 -10.99 8.02 0.45
N ARG A 90 -10.99 9.34 0.30
CA ARG A 90 -9.78 10.14 0.47
C ARG A 90 -9.30 10.07 1.92
N ILE A 91 -7.99 10.18 2.10
CA ILE A 91 -7.39 10.38 3.42
C ILE A 91 -7.88 11.71 3.98
N THR A 92 -8.33 11.73 5.24
CA THR A 92 -8.97 12.90 5.85
C THR A 92 -7.99 13.86 6.52
N GLU A 93 -6.79 13.40 6.82
CA GLU A 93 -5.73 14.17 7.47
C GLU A 93 -5.33 15.38 6.64
N ALA A 94 -5.06 16.51 7.31
CA ALA A 94 -4.96 17.83 6.72
C ALA A 94 -4.08 17.91 5.46
N ASP A 95 -2.91 17.31 5.49
CA ASP A 95 -1.96 17.35 4.37
C ASP A 95 -2.38 16.46 3.20
N TRP A 96 -3.17 15.39 3.44
CA TRP A 96 -3.51 14.35 2.47
C TRP A 96 -4.89 14.50 1.83
N LYS A 97 -5.80 15.26 2.44
CA LYS A 97 -7.21 15.38 2.02
C LYS A 97 -7.43 15.82 0.57
N GLY A 98 -6.45 16.49 -0.01
CA GLY A 98 -6.50 16.96 -1.40
C GLY A 98 -6.22 15.88 -2.44
N ILE A 99 -5.72 14.70 -2.03
CA ILE A 99 -5.32 13.64 -2.93
C ILE A 99 -6.55 12.79 -3.27
N PRO A 100 -6.87 12.60 -4.57
CA PRO A 100 -8.03 11.82 -4.97
C PRO A 100 -7.82 10.33 -4.73
N THR A 101 -8.89 9.56 -4.65
CA THR A 101 -8.84 8.11 -4.77
C THR A 101 -8.53 7.70 -6.21
N VAL A 102 -8.09 6.45 -6.42
CA VAL A 102 -7.88 5.90 -7.76
C VAL A 102 -9.17 5.95 -8.57
N LYS A 103 -10.32 5.70 -7.93
CA LYS A 103 -11.64 5.80 -8.57
C LYS A 103 -11.93 7.21 -9.09
N GLU A 104 -11.66 8.24 -8.28
CA GLU A 104 -11.84 9.63 -8.69
C GLU A 104 -10.86 10.06 -9.78
N ALA A 105 -9.60 9.62 -9.68
CA ALA A 105 -8.54 10.04 -10.59
C ALA A 105 -8.55 9.32 -11.95
N LEU A 106 -8.93 8.05 -11.97
CA LEU A 106 -8.77 7.17 -13.13
C LEU A 106 -10.07 6.49 -13.58
N GLY A 107 -11.18 6.61 -12.82
CA GLY A 107 -12.47 6.00 -13.13
C GLY A 107 -12.54 4.49 -12.90
N VAL A 108 -11.54 3.89 -12.25
CA VAL A 108 -11.50 2.46 -11.91
C VAL A 108 -11.60 2.27 -10.41
N ASP A 109 -12.45 1.36 -9.96
CA ASP A 109 -12.59 1.02 -8.54
C ASP A 109 -11.49 0.03 -8.16
N LEU A 110 -10.37 0.56 -7.69
CA LEU A 110 -9.22 -0.20 -7.27
C LEU A 110 -8.84 0.22 -5.86
N GLN A 111 -8.94 -0.72 -4.94
CA GLN A 111 -8.65 -0.54 -3.53
C GLN A 111 -7.63 -1.58 -3.08
N TYR A 112 -6.76 -1.18 -2.19
CA TYR A 112 -5.80 -2.08 -1.56
C TYR A 112 -5.49 -1.59 -0.14
N LEU A 113 -5.99 -2.32 0.86
CA LEU A 113 -5.75 -2.05 2.27
C LEU A 113 -4.69 -3.01 2.79
N MET A 114 -3.54 -2.47 3.13
CA MET A 114 -2.42 -3.27 3.65
C MET A 114 -2.71 -3.77 5.06
N LEU A 115 -2.57 -5.08 5.27
CA LEU A 115 -2.65 -5.70 6.58
C LEU A 115 -1.46 -5.29 7.45
N ARG A 116 -1.75 -4.80 8.65
CA ARG A 116 -0.78 -4.69 9.75
C ARG A 116 -1.35 -5.45 10.94
N GLY A 117 -0.69 -6.52 11.37
CA GLY A 117 -1.21 -7.38 12.41
C GLY A 117 -0.14 -8.02 13.26
N ILE A 118 -0.54 -8.48 14.44
CA ILE A 118 0.32 -9.19 15.39
C ILE A 118 -0.20 -10.62 15.51
N PHE A 119 0.70 -11.58 15.39
CA PHE A 119 0.40 -13.00 15.47
C PHE A 119 1.07 -13.59 16.68
N GLY A 120 0.37 -14.47 17.38
CA GLY A 120 0.92 -15.32 18.44
C GLY A 120 1.45 -16.62 17.88
N ALA A 121 2.24 -17.35 18.69
CA ALA A 121 2.64 -18.71 18.36
C ALA A 121 1.42 -19.66 18.31
N PRO A 122 1.49 -20.76 17.55
CA PRO A 122 0.48 -21.80 17.63
C PRO A 122 0.34 -22.31 19.07
N ASP A 123 -0.88 -22.70 19.43
CA ASP A 123 -1.22 -23.28 20.74
C ASP A 123 -0.94 -22.36 21.96
N MET A 124 -0.86 -21.06 21.74
CA MET A 124 -0.74 -20.09 22.83
C MET A 124 -1.92 -20.25 23.80
N PRO A 125 -1.69 -20.32 25.12
CA PRO A 125 -2.76 -20.41 26.12
C PRO A 125 -3.77 -19.26 25.95
N LYS A 126 -5.05 -19.58 26.04
CA LYS A 126 -6.13 -18.57 25.88
C LYS A 126 -5.98 -17.38 26.80
N GLU A 127 -5.55 -17.60 28.04
CA GLU A 127 -5.32 -16.51 29.00
C GLU A 127 -4.25 -15.51 28.51
N ALA A 128 -3.17 -16.03 27.90
CA ALA A 128 -2.13 -15.19 27.30
C ALA A 128 -2.65 -14.42 26.09
N VAL A 129 -3.45 -15.06 25.23
CA VAL A 129 -4.08 -14.39 24.10
C VAL A 129 -5.00 -13.25 24.57
N ASP A 130 -5.85 -13.53 25.55
CA ASP A 130 -6.79 -12.54 26.11
C ASP A 130 -6.04 -11.36 26.74
N TRP A 131 -4.93 -11.64 27.44
CA TRP A 131 -4.08 -10.60 28.00
C TRP A 131 -3.47 -9.70 26.92
N TYR A 132 -2.87 -10.29 25.87
CA TYR A 132 -2.28 -9.53 24.75
C TYR A 132 -3.34 -8.71 24.02
N VAL A 133 -4.51 -9.28 23.73
CA VAL A 133 -5.60 -8.56 23.07
C VAL A 133 -6.03 -7.36 23.91
N GLY A 134 -6.22 -7.55 25.22
CA GLY A 134 -6.56 -6.47 26.13
C GLY A 134 -5.48 -5.39 26.23
N PHE A 135 -4.21 -5.79 26.26
CA PHE A 135 -3.08 -4.86 26.27
C PHE A 135 -2.99 -4.06 24.97
N LEU A 136 -3.04 -4.74 23.83
CA LEU A 136 -2.96 -4.10 22.50
C LEU A 136 -4.16 -3.17 22.24
N LYS A 137 -5.35 -3.51 22.76
CA LYS A 137 -6.51 -2.61 22.68
C LYS A 137 -6.27 -1.32 23.46
N LYS A 138 -5.68 -1.39 24.64
CA LYS A 138 -5.30 -0.18 25.40
C LYS A 138 -4.27 0.67 24.67
N VAL A 139 -3.29 0.02 24.03
CA VAL A 139 -2.31 0.74 23.18
C VAL A 139 -3.01 1.40 22.00
N TYR A 140 -3.89 0.67 21.31
CA TYR A 140 -4.64 1.21 20.17
C TYR A 140 -5.49 2.43 20.55
N ASP A 141 -6.13 2.40 21.71
CA ASP A 141 -6.98 3.49 22.20
C ASP A 141 -6.19 4.67 22.79
N SER A 142 -4.85 4.52 22.96
CA SER A 142 -4.06 5.59 23.58
C SER A 142 -3.94 6.82 22.65
N PRO A 143 -3.91 8.04 23.21
CA PRO A 143 -3.73 9.26 22.44
C PRO A 143 -2.46 9.24 21.58
N GLU A 144 -1.39 8.65 22.10
CA GLU A 144 -0.09 8.56 21.44
C GLU A 144 -0.17 7.70 20.18
N PHE A 145 -0.90 6.57 20.24
CA PHE A 145 -1.07 5.70 19.08
C PHE A 145 -2.02 6.33 18.06
N GLN A 146 -3.08 6.99 18.49
CA GLN A 146 -3.97 7.73 17.59
C GLN A 146 -3.23 8.88 16.87
N ASP A 147 -2.38 9.62 17.58
CA ASP A 147 -1.52 10.65 16.98
C ASP A 147 -0.53 10.05 15.95
N TYR A 148 0.06 8.88 16.27
CA TYR A 148 0.92 8.15 15.33
C TYR A 148 0.17 7.74 14.06
N LEU A 149 -1.04 7.21 14.17
CA LEU A 149 -1.87 6.86 13.02
C LEU A 149 -2.16 8.09 12.15
N GLN A 150 -2.55 9.19 12.79
CA GLN A 150 -2.87 10.43 12.09
C GLN A 150 -1.65 11.01 11.36
N LYS A 151 -0.50 11.10 12.02
CA LYS A 151 0.75 11.59 11.41
C LYS A 151 1.25 10.73 10.26
N GLY A 152 1.03 9.42 10.37
CA GLY A 152 1.40 8.45 9.34
C GLY A 152 0.42 8.34 8.18
N ALA A 153 -0.73 9.03 8.25
CA ALA A 153 -1.87 8.83 7.34
C ALA A 153 -2.27 7.34 7.27
N LEU A 154 -2.30 6.69 8.42
CA LEU A 154 -2.66 5.29 8.58
C LEU A 154 -4.12 5.18 8.98
N ARG A 155 -4.87 4.33 8.29
CA ARG A 155 -6.25 4.05 8.65
C ARG A 155 -6.28 3.10 9.86
N GLY A 156 -6.72 3.60 11.01
CA GLY A 156 -6.88 2.80 12.21
C GLY A 156 -8.00 1.78 12.05
N ALA A 157 -7.69 0.52 12.36
CA ALA A 157 -8.66 -0.56 12.51
C ALA A 157 -8.17 -1.49 13.62
N PHE A 158 -9.08 -1.92 14.48
CA PHE A 158 -8.78 -2.92 15.50
C PHE A 158 -9.70 -4.12 15.31
N ALA A 159 -9.11 -5.26 15.06
CA ALA A 159 -9.82 -6.54 15.02
C ALA A 159 -9.07 -7.57 15.84
N SER A 160 -9.76 -8.50 16.46
CA SER A 160 -9.19 -9.60 17.23
C SER A 160 -10.09 -10.83 17.16
N GLY A 161 -9.59 -11.99 17.56
CA GLY A 161 -10.35 -13.24 17.57
C GLY A 161 -10.94 -13.59 16.19
N PRO A 162 -12.22 -14.04 16.14
CA PRO A 162 -12.85 -14.50 14.89
C PRO A 162 -12.86 -13.44 13.78
N ASP A 163 -13.09 -12.18 14.13
CA ASP A 163 -13.13 -11.10 13.13
C ASP A 163 -11.78 -10.87 12.49
N TYR A 164 -10.70 -10.94 13.27
CA TYR A 164 -9.34 -10.84 12.75
C TYR A 164 -8.98 -12.05 11.87
N VAL A 165 -9.31 -13.27 12.30
CA VAL A 165 -9.10 -14.49 11.52
C VAL A 165 -9.82 -14.42 10.20
N LYS A 166 -11.10 -14.01 10.21
CA LYS A 166 -11.89 -13.84 8.99
C LYS A 166 -11.21 -12.87 8.03
N TRP A 167 -10.83 -11.69 8.51
CA TRP A 167 -10.19 -10.67 7.70
C TRP A 167 -8.85 -11.14 7.10
N VAL A 168 -8.01 -11.84 7.89
CA VAL A 168 -6.74 -12.42 7.40
C VAL A 168 -7.00 -13.45 6.31
N THR A 169 -7.98 -14.34 6.52
CA THR A 169 -8.32 -15.40 5.54
C THR A 169 -8.82 -14.81 4.21
N GLU A 170 -9.69 -13.81 4.28
CA GLU A 170 -10.19 -13.11 3.08
C GLU A 170 -9.05 -12.39 2.33
N ASN A 171 -8.14 -11.76 3.06
CA ASN A 171 -6.97 -11.12 2.47
C ASN A 171 -5.98 -12.13 1.87
N GLU A 172 -5.72 -13.25 2.52
CA GLU A 172 -4.89 -14.31 1.97
C GLU A 172 -5.45 -14.82 0.64
N GLN A 173 -6.76 -15.08 0.58
CA GLN A 173 -7.41 -15.51 -0.65
C GLN A 173 -7.27 -14.47 -1.77
N LEU A 174 -7.55 -13.20 -1.47
CA LEU A 174 -7.40 -12.11 -2.42
C LEU A 174 -5.96 -12.02 -2.96
N HIS A 175 -4.96 -12.06 -2.07
CA HIS A 175 -3.56 -12.02 -2.48
C HIS A 175 -3.16 -13.21 -3.34
N ARG A 176 -3.61 -14.42 -2.98
CA ARG A 176 -3.38 -15.63 -3.78
C ARG A 176 -3.94 -15.50 -5.20
N GLU A 177 -5.15 -14.97 -5.33
CA GLU A 177 -5.77 -14.72 -6.63
C GLU A 177 -4.98 -13.69 -7.44
N LEU A 178 -4.64 -12.55 -6.84
CA LEU A 178 -3.90 -11.47 -7.49
C LEU A 178 -2.50 -11.92 -7.93
N MET A 179 -1.78 -12.62 -7.06
CA MET A 179 -0.44 -13.14 -7.33
C MET A 179 -0.49 -14.23 -8.43
N THR A 180 -1.53 -15.06 -8.43
CA THR A 180 -1.72 -16.07 -9.49
C THR A 180 -2.00 -15.39 -10.84
N LYS A 181 -2.92 -14.42 -10.88
CA LYS A 181 -3.21 -13.64 -12.09
C LYS A 181 -2.02 -12.83 -12.58
N GLY A 182 -1.17 -12.37 -11.65
CA GLY A 182 0.06 -11.64 -11.93
C GLY A 182 1.25 -12.51 -12.33
N GLY A 183 1.12 -13.84 -12.29
CA GLY A 183 2.23 -14.77 -12.57
C GLY A 183 3.31 -14.81 -11.48
N LEU A 184 3.02 -14.31 -10.28
CA LEU A 184 3.94 -14.31 -9.13
C LEU A 184 3.91 -15.63 -8.36
N LEU A 185 2.81 -16.38 -8.44
CA LEU A 185 2.72 -17.74 -7.92
C LEU A 185 2.79 -18.72 -9.08
N LYS A 186 3.66 -19.73 -8.95
CA LYS A 186 3.64 -20.89 -9.84
C LYS A 186 2.38 -21.72 -9.53
N LYS A 187 1.72 -22.19 -10.59
CA LYS A 187 0.62 -23.16 -10.46
C LYS A 187 1.10 -24.45 -9.85
#